data_06904a081436d02ee03ca48b920ebc0c
#
_entry.id   06904a081436d02ee03ca48b920ebc0c
#
_cell.length_a   1.000
_cell.length_b   1.000
_cell.length_c   1.000
_cell.angle_alpha   90.00
_cell.angle_beta   90.00
_cell.angle_gamma   90.00
#
_symmetry.space_group_name_H-M   'P 1'
#
loop_
_entity.id
_entity.type
_entity.pdbx_description
1 polymer ?
#
loop_
_entity_poly.entity_id
_entity_poly.type
_entity_poly.pdbx_seq_one_letter_code
_entity_poly.pdbx_strand_id
1 'polypeptide(L)'
;MTPPDSSSYQLSEENLSVGDELQRLCSQVQLSWKEEMRLMGWLGLSDGMSVLELGCGPGFVTERLAEYLPTSQITALDCDPLALAYAQERLNNRETHAHQRLRWLQGNAEETHLEDGLFDVVLVRLLLQHVPDPLAVLREAWRVLKPGGKVMVSDIDGEMWGVAQPTFPQLRSLYSKMGSAQAARHGDRLIGRRLWRLVADAGFDQPELHPFAYHSDELGLKAFEWQLDPNRLLTTAKAGHISGNDLAAARIAFDLFYASDEAFVLMLGFIACGVKCASRSPSRR
;
A
#
# COMPACT_ATOMS: atom_id res chain seq x y z
N MET A 1 -12.67 26.54 0.82
CA MET A 1 -11.33 26.17 1.25
C MET A 1 -11.06 24.82 0.61
N THR A 2 -10.16 24.73 -0.36
CA THR A 2 -9.63 23.47 -0.85
C THR A 2 -9.00 22.74 0.33
N PRO A 3 -9.29 21.45 0.57
CA PRO A 3 -8.55 20.68 1.57
C PRO A 3 -7.08 20.70 1.22
N PRO A 4 -6.16 20.77 2.17
CA PRO A 4 -4.76 20.70 1.87
C PRO A 4 -4.48 19.37 1.14
N ASP A 5 -3.74 19.48 0.03
CA ASP A 5 -3.16 18.35 -0.70
C ASP A 5 -2.25 17.57 0.25
N SER A 6 -2.81 16.59 0.93
CA SER A 6 -2.14 15.95 2.07
C SER A 6 -1.40 14.67 1.68
N SER A 7 -1.68 14.09 0.51
CA SER A 7 -1.02 12.86 0.05
C SER A 7 0.14 13.15 -0.90
N SER A 8 1.25 12.42 -0.74
CA SER A 8 2.37 12.46 -1.70
C SER A 8 2.11 11.65 -2.98
N TYR A 9 0.91 11.06 -3.11
CA TYR A 9 0.48 10.25 -4.25
C TYR A 9 -0.94 10.63 -4.69
N GLN A 10 -1.12 10.82 -6.00
CA GLN A 10 -2.43 10.96 -6.66
C GLN A 10 -2.37 10.25 -8.02
N LEU A 11 -3.42 9.50 -8.35
CA LEU A 11 -3.47 8.71 -9.58
C LEU A 11 -3.31 9.59 -10.84
N SER A 12 -3.84 10.81 -10.83
CA SER A 12 -3.76 11.76 -11.95
C SER A 12 -2.38 12.42 -12.11
N GLU A 13 -1.53 12.39 -11.09
CA GLU A 13 -0.21 13.03 -11.09
C GLU A 13 0.94 12.07 -11.41
N GLU A 14 0.64 10.77 -11.52
CA GLU A 14 1.65 9.78 -11.77
C GLU A 14 2.19 9.84 -13.22
N ASN A 15 3.36 9.31 -13.39
CA ASN A 15 4.22 9.41 -14.58
C ASN A 15 3.78 8.68 -15.80
N LEU A 16 3.05 7.63 -15.54
CA LEU A 16 2.52 6.73 -16.54
C LEU A 16 1.20 7.30 -17.05
N SER A 17 0.73 6.84 -18.19
CA SER A 17 -0.68 7.01 -18.49
C SER A 17 -1.49 6.42 -17.33
N VAL A 18 -2.69 6.94 -17.06
CA VAL A 18 -3.57 6.38 -16.03
C VAL A 18 -3.73 4.87 -16.21
N GLY A 19 -3.81 4.38 -17.45
CA GLY A 19 -3.88 2.95 -17.76
C GLY A 19 -2.65 2.16 -17.32
N ASP A 20 -1.45 2.67 -17.59
CA ASP A 20 -0.19 2.01 -17.20
C ASP A 20 -0.02 2.01 -15.68
N GLU A 21 -0.40 3.10 -15.01
CA GLU A 21 -0.36 3.17 -13.54
C GLU A 21 -1.35 2.18 -12.91
N LEU A 22 -2.56 2.08 -13.44
CA LEU A 22 -3.53 1.08 -13.01
C LEU A 22 -3.00 -0.35 -13.20
N GLN A 23 -2.34 -0.63 -14.33
CA GLN A 23 -1.72 -1.94 -14.58
C GLN A 23 -0.60 -2.21 -13.57
N ARG A 24 0.24 -1.21 -13.26
CA ARG A 24 1.30 -1.31 -12.25
C ARG A 24 0.73 -1.61 -10.87
N LEU A 25 -0.32 -0.89 -10.44
CA LEU A 25 -0.98 -1.10 -9.15
C LEU A 25 -1.63 -2.49 -9.07
N CYS A 26 -2.27 -2.94 -10.14
CA CYS A 26 -2.82 -4.29 -10.23
C CYS A 26 -1.72 -5.36 -10.08
N SER A 27 -0.61 -5.21 -10.82
CA SER A 27 0.56 -6.09 -10.71
C SER A 27 1.15 -6.10 -9.29
N GLN A 28 1.25 -4.93 -8.65
CA GLN A 28 1.75 -4.81 -7.28
C GLN A 28 0.92 -5.61 -6.28
N VAL A 29 -0.41 -5.60 -6.42
CA VAL A 29 -1.29 -6.42 -5.57
C VAL A 29 -1.07 -7.90 -5.85
N GLN A 30 -0.99 -8.30 -7.11
CA GLN A 30 -0.82 -9.72 -7.49
C GLN A 30 0.48 -10.31 -6.94
N LEU A 31 1.57 -9.54 -6.94
CA LEU A 31 2.88 -9.99 -6.47
C LEU A 31 2.89 -10.40 -4.99
N SER A 32 2.26 -9.61 -4.12
CA SER A 32 2.36 -9.80 -2.66
C SER A 32 1.12 -10.45 -2.05
N TRP A 33 0.00 -10.52 -2.79
CA TRP A 33 -1.32 -10.92 -2.28
C TRP A 33 -1.31 -12.21 -1.48
N LYS A 34 -0.69 -13.27 -2.02
CA LYS A 34 -0.66 -14.59 -1.39
C LYS A 34 -0.02 -14.54 0.00
N GLU A 35 1.12 -13.89 0.10
CA GLU A 35 1.88 -13.80 1.34
C GLU A 35 1.23 -12.83 2.35
N GLU A 36 0.70 -11.70 1.87
CA GLU A 36 -0.06 -10.77 2.70
C GLU A 36 -1.29 -11.46 3.31
N MET A 37 -2.10 -12.17 2.52
CA MET A 37 -3.30 -12.84 3.01
C MET A 37 -2.99 -14.00 3.95
N ARG A 38 -1.93 -14.76 3.68
CA ARG A 38 -1.45 -15.79 4.61
C ARG A 38 -1.13 -15.22 5.99
N LEU A 39 -0.41 -14.09 6.03
CA LEU A 39 -0.07 -13.43 7.29
C LEU A 39 -1.29 -12.76 7.94
N MET A 40 -2.11 -12.04 7.19
CA MET A 40 -3.30 -11.39 7.73
C MET A 40 -4.31 -12.40 8.29
N GLY A 41 -4.48 -13.55 7.61
CA GLY A 41 -5.29 -14.66 8.12
C GLY A 41 -4.72 -15.24 9.43
N TRP A 42 -3.41 -15.44 9.51
CA TRP A 42 -2.74 -15.86 10.74
C TRP A 42 -2.88 -14.82 11.86
N LEU A 43 -2.84 -13.52 11.54
CA LEU A 43 -3.08 -12.42 12.47
C LEU A 43 -4.55 -12.26 12.87
N GLY A 44 -5.46 -13.04 12.25
CA GLY A 44 -6.86 -13.15 12.64
C GLY A 44 -7.86 -12.47 11.71
N LEU A 45 -7.47 -12.05 10.50
CA LEU A 45 -8.43 -11.65 9.47
C LEU A 45 -9.24 -12.88 9.05
N SER A 46 -10.56 -12.84 9.18
CA SER A 46 -11.45 -13.95 8.84
C SER A 46 -12.76 -13.44 8.25
N ASP A 47 -13.46 -14.35 7.55
CA ASP A 47 -14.75 -14.00 6.95
C ASP A 47 -15.83 -13.72 8.01
N GLY A 48 -16.82 -12.92 7.65
CA GLY A 48 -17.93 -12.47 8.53
C GLY A 48 -17.61 -11.21 9.32
N MET A 49 -16.43 -10.61 9.16
CA MET A 49 -16.00 -9.39 9.83
C MET A 49 -16.50 -8.12 9.12
N SER A 50 -16.61 -7.01 9.88
CA SER A 50 -16.72 -5.65 9.35
C SER A 50 -15.30 -5.12 9.15
N VAL A 51 -14.92 -4.88 7.90
CA VAL A 51 -13.56 -4.46 7.50
C VAL A 51 -13.59 -3.03 6.96
N LEU A 52 -12.67 -2.19 7.39
CA LEU A 52 -12.38 -0.88 6.78
C LEU A 52 -11.02 -0.96 6.08
N GLU A 53 -10.98 -0.62 4.81
CA GLU A 53 -9.76 -0.40 4.05
C GLU A 53 -9.51 1.10 3.90
N LEU A 54 -8.42 1.60 4.46
CA LEU A 54 -7.97 2.99 4.34
C LEU A 54 -6.94 3.10 3.21
N GLY A 55 -7.19 4.02 2.26
CA GLY A 55 -6.36 4.19 1.06
C GLY A 55 -6.60 3.08 0.05
N CYS A 56 -7.86 2.81 -0.30
CA CYS A 56 -8.21 1.70 -1.20
C CYS A 56 -7.78 1.93 -2.66
N GLY A 57 -7.47 3.17 -3.05
CA GLY A 57 -7.08 3.54 -4.40
C GLY A 57 -8.09 3.06 -5.44
N PRO A 58 -7.62 2.46 -6.56
CA PRO A 58 -8.48 1.94 -7.63
C PRO A 58 -9.16 0.59 -7.27
N GLY A 59 -9.18 0.19 -5.99
CA GLY A 59 -9.96 -0.92 -5.47
C GLY A 59 -9.45 -2.33 -5.84
N PHE A 60 -8.18 -2.49 -6.20
CA PHE A 60 -7.64 -3.82 -6.53
C PHE A 60 -7.53 -4.72 -5.28
N VAL A 61 -7.19 -4.16 -4.13
CA VAL A 61 -7.17 -4.88 -2.85
C VAL A 61 -8.59 -5.13 -2.36
N THR A 62 -9.46 -4.12 -2.43
CA THR A 62 -10.89 -4.23 -2.08
C THR A 62 -11.55 -5.41 -2.79
N GLU A 63 -11.29 -5.56 -4.10
CA GLU A 63 -11.79 -6.68 -4.90
C GLU A 63 -11.33 -8.04 -4.36
N ARG A 64 -10.02 -8.17 -4.13
CA ARG A 64 -9.44 -9.40 -3.59
C ARG A 64 -9.93 -9.71 -2.18
N LEU A 65 -10.13 -8.68 -1.35
CA LEU A 65 -10.74 -8.85 -0.04
C LEU A 65 -12.17 -9.35 -0.14
N ALA A 66 -12.98 -8.82 -1.07
CA ALA A 66 -14.36 -9.24 -1.29
C ALA A 66 -14.46 -10.70 -1.79
N GLU A 67 -13.46 -11.17 -2.54
CA GLU A 67 -13.34 -12.58 -2.95
C GLU A 67 -12.90 -13.48 -1.79
N TYR A 68 -11.93 -13.03 -0.99
CA TYR A 68 -11.35 -13.78 0.13
C TYR A 68 -12.30 -13.86 1.33
N LEU A 69 -13.14 -12.84 1.54
CA LEU A 69 -14.07 -12.67 2.65
C LEU A 69 -15.52 -12.61 2.13
N PRO A 70 -16.09 -13.73 1.67
CA PRO A 70 -17.34 -13.72 0.91
C PRO A 70 -18.59 -13.30 1.69
N THR A 71 -18.55 -13.23 3.02
CA THR A 71 -19.67 -12.76 3.84
C THR A 71 -19.40 -11.48 4.62
N SER A 72 -18.16 -10.97 4.60
CA SER A 72 -17.74 -9.74 5.29
C SER A 72 -18.35 -8.49 4.67
N GLN A 73 -18.58 -7.48 5.50
CA GLN A 73 -18.91 -6.12 5.05
C GLN A 73 -17.61 -5.33 4.91
N ILE A 74 -17.33 -4.79 3.74
CA ILE A 74 -16.11 -4.06 3.46
C ILE A 74 -16.45 -2.60 3.16
N THR A 75 -15.88 -1.68 3.92
CA THR A 75 -15.90 -0.26 3.64
C THR A 75 -14.53 0.13 3.08
N ALA A 76 -14.49 0.70 1.89
CA ALA A 76 -13.28 1.14 1.20
C ALA A 76 -13.26 2.67 1.13
N LEU A 77 -12.23 3.29 1.71
CA LEU A 77 -12.07 4.73 1.78
C LEU A 77 -10.82 5.18 1.03
N ASP A 78 -10.95 6.22 0.22
CA ASP A 78 -9.83 6.93 -0.40
C ASP A 78 -10.12 8.42 -0.53
N CYS A 79 -9.09 9.24 -0.58
CA CYS A 79 -9.24 10.68 -0.78
C CYS A 79 -9.32 11.04 -2.28
N ASP A 80 -8.79 10.22 -3.17
CA ASP A 80 -8.75 10.45 -4.62
C ASP A 80 -10.07 10.06 -5.29
N PRO A 81 -10.90 11.03 -5.74
CA PRO A 81 -12.17 10.73 -6.39
C PRO A 81 -12.02 9.99 -7.73
N LEU A 82 -10.89 10.17 -8.44
CA LEU A 82 -10.64 9.49 -9.70
C LEU A 82 -10.39 8.00 -9.47
N ALA A 83 -9.58 7.67 -8.45
CA ALA A 83 -9.32 6.29 -8.07
C ALA A 83 -10.60 5.58 -7.62
N LEU A 84 -11.43 6.24 -6.80
CA LEU A 84 -12.72 5.70 -6.36
C LEU A 84 -13.71 5.50 -7.52
N ALA A 85 -13.81 6.46 -8.43
CA ALA A 85 -14.67 6.33 -9.60
C ALA A 85 -14.28 5.11 -10.45
N TYR A 86 -13.00 4.93 -10.69
CA TYR A 86 -12.48 3.75 -11.40
C TYR A 86 -12.80 2.44 -10.65
N ALA A 87 -12.60 2.41 -9.34
CA ALA A 87 -12.90 1.24 -8.52
C ALA A 87 -14.38 0.85 -8.61
N GLN A 88 -15.26 1.82 -8.48
CA GLN A 88 -16.71 1.63 -8.55
C GLN A 88 -17.16 1.14 -9.93
N GLU A 89 -16.70 1.79 -11.01
CA GLU A 89 -17.05 1.41 -12.38
C GLU A 89 -16.58 -0.03 -12.67
N ARG A 90 -15.34 -0.36 -12.34
CA ARG A 90 -14.74 -1.68 -12.58
C ARG A 90 -15.46 -2.80 -11.83
N LEU A 91 -15.84 -2.56 -10.57
CA LEU A 91 -16.50 -3.57 -9.75
C LEU A 91 -18.01 -3.66 -9.98
N ASN A 92 -18.68 -2.55 -10.33
CA ASN A 92 -20.09 -2.55 -10.71
C ASN A 92 -20.38 -3.32 -12.01
N ASN A 93 -19.42 -3.37 -12.93
CA ASN A 93 -19.52 -4.10 -14.19
C ASN A 93 -19.30 -5.61 -14.08
N ARG A 94 -19.01 -6.12 -12.88
CA ARG A 94 -18.86 -7.56 -12.64
C ARG A 94 -20.17 -8.15 -12.12
N GLU A 95 -20.59 -9.27 -12.67
CA GLU A 95 -21.78 -10.06 -12.24
C GLU A 95 -21.56 -10.78 -10.89
N THR A 96 -21.04 -10.08 -9.89
CA THR A 96 -20.81 -10.68 -8.57
C THR A 96 -21.69 -10.00 -7.52
N HIS A 97 -22.30 -10.76 -6.62
CA HIS A 97 -23.07 -10.22 -5.47
C HIS A 97 -22.21 -9.45 -4.46
N ALA A 98 -20.93 -9.23 -4.75
CA ALA A 98 -20.00 -8.49 -3.91
C ALA A 98 -20.45 -7.03 -3.68
N HIS A 99 -21.13 -6.42 -4.66
CA HIS A 99 -21.57 -5.01 -4.60
C HIS A 99 -22.42 -4.68 -3.37
N GLN A 100 -23.26 -5.61 -2.91
CA GLN A 100 -24.14 -5.39 -1.75
C GLN A 100 -23.39 -5.30 -0.42
N ARG A 101 -22.11 -5.72 -0.42
CA ARG A 101 -21.25 -5.80 0.77
C ARG A 101 -20.13 -4.76 0.74
N LEU A 102 -19.99 -4.03 -0.38
CA LEU A 102 -18.98 -3.00 -0.56
C LEU A 102 -19.60 -1.61 -0.38
N ARG A 103 -18.99 -0.83 0.50
CA ARG A 103 -19.31 0.58 0.70
C ARG A 103 -18.10 1.42 0.32
N TRP A 104 -18.27 2.33 -0.63
CA TRP A 104 -17.23 3.25 -1.08
C TRP A 104 -17.40 4.60 -0.40
N LEU A 105 -16.32 5.16 0.14
CA LEU A 105 -16.33 6.45 0.82
C LEU A 105 -15.18 7.31 0.27
N GLN A 106 -15.49 8.53 -0.12
CA GLN A 106 -14.48 9.54 -0.32
C GLN A 106 -14.20 10.25 0.99
N GLY A 107 -12.93 10.27 1.43
CA GLY A 107 -12.55 10.88 2.70
C GLY A 107 -11.05 10.84 2.97
N ASN A 108 -10.66 11.51 4.05
CA ASN A 108 -9.27 11.50 4.53
C ASN A 108 -9.10 10.38 5.57
N ALA A 109 -8.05 9.57 5.43
CA ALA A 109 -7.72 8.51 6.36
C ALA A 109 -7.29 9.02 7.75
N GLU A 110 -6.85 10.27 7.86
CA GLU A 110 -6.51 10.92 9.13
C GLU A 110 -7.76 11.35 9.92
N GLU A 111 -8.89 11.54 9.23
CA GLU A 111 -10.18 11.95 9.82
C GLU A 111 -11.33 11.43 8.94
N THR A 112 -11.80 10.21 9.21
CA THR A 112 -12.76 9.50 8.35
C THR A 112 -14.21 9.99 8.50
N HIS A 113 -14.55 10.69 9.58
CA HIS A 113 -15.89 11.06 9.99
C HIS A 113 -16.84 9.87 10.23
N LEU A 114 -16.31 8.65 10.38
CA LEU A 114 -17.07 7.47 10.74
C LEU A 114 -17.29 7.43 12.26
N GLU A 115 -18.31 6.70 12.70
CA GLU A 115 -18.59 6.49 14.12
C GLU A 115 -17.51 5.63 14.80
N ASP A 116 -17.37 5.77 16.11
CA ASP A 116 -16.45 4.99 16.91
C ASP A 116 -16.88 3.51 16.94
N GLY A 117 -15.92 2.61 16.93
CA GLY A 117 -16.16 1.21 17.25
C GLY A 117 -17.01 0.43 16.21
N LEU A 118 -16.89 0.73 14.94
CA LEU A 118 -17.65 0.08 13.86
C LEU A 118 -17.01 -1.19 13.31
N PHE A 119 -15.68 -1.29 13.30
CA PHE A 119 -14.96 -2.28 12.52
C PHE A 119 -14.27 -3.32 13.41
N ASP A 120 -14.26 -4.56 12.93
CA ASP A 120 -13.49 -5.65 13.53
C ASP A 120 -12.01 -5.56 13.12
N VAL A 121 -11.76 -5.13 11.85
CA VAL A 121 -10.42 -4.96 11.30
C VAL A 121 -10.35 -3.65 10.51
N VAL A 122 -9.25 -2.92 10.67
CA VAL A 122 -8.85 -1.81 9.78
C VAL A 122 -7.58 -2.23 9.05
N LEU A 123 -7.64 -2.23 7.72
CA LEU A 123 -6.52 -2.49 6.83
C LEU A 123 -5.95 -1.19 6.29
N VAL A 124 -4.63 -1.05 6.34
CA VAL A 124 -3.87 0.08 5.81
C VAL A 124 -2.76 -0.49 4.96
N ARG A 125 -2.85 -0.36 3.63
CA ARG A 125 -1.87 -0.95 2.73
C ARG A 125 -1.22 0.08 1.82
N LEU A 126 0.11 0.20 1.91
CA LEU A 126 0.94 1.13 1.13
C LEU A 126 0.45 2.60 1.19
N LEU A 127 -0.22 2.96 2.27
CA LEU A 127 -0.76 4.30 2.50
C LEU A 127 0.16 5.14 3.38
N LEU A 128 0.69 4.57 4.48
CA LEU A 128 1.41 5.36 5.49
C LEU A 128 2.65 6.05 4.93
N GLN A 129 3.26 5.49 3.90
CA GLN A 129 4.38 6.11 3.19
C GLN A 129 4.00 7.40 2.43
N HIS A 130 2.70 7.66 2.22
CA HIS A 130 2.18 8.76 1.39
C HIS A 130 1.52 9.88 2.18
N VAL A 131 1.22 9.66 3.46
CA VAL A 131 0.53 10.64 4.30
C VAL A 131 1.51 11.47 5.15
N PRO A 132 1.21 12.75 5.43
CA PRO A 132 2.08 13.60 6.23
C PRO A 132 2.11 13.19 7.71
N ASP A 133 1.00 12.68 8.26
CA ASP A 133 0.92 12.20 9.66
C ASP A 133 0.43 10.74 9.73
N PRO A 134 1.32 9.74 9.58
CA PRO A 134 0.98 8.34 9.71
C PRO A 134 0.39 7.98 11.08
N LEU A 135 0.75 8.73 12.14
CA LEU A 135 0.23 8.49 13.48
C LEU A 135 -1.23 8.95 13.60
N ALA A 136 -1.64 10.03 12.92
CA ALA A 136 -3.03 10.45 12.86
C ALA A 136 -3.91 9.37 12.19
N VAL A 137 -3.45 8.79 11.07
CA VAL A 137 -4.16 7.67 10.41
C VAL A 137 -4.37 6.49 11.36
N LEU A 138 -3.33 6.11 12.11
CA LEU A 138 -3.41 4.98 13.04
C LEU A 138 -4.26 5.28 14.28
N ARG A 139 -4.28 6.53 14.77
CA ARG A 139 -5.20 6.95 15.83
C ARG A 139 -6.65 6.94 15.37
N GLU A 140 -6.91 7.36 14.15
CA GLU A 140 -8.22 7.27 13.53
C GLU A 140 -8.66 5.81 13.35
N ALA A 141 -7.74 4.93 12.87
CA ALA A 141 -7.97 3.49 12.82
C ALA A 141 -8.32 2.91 14.20
N TRP A 142 -7.59 3.35 15.25
CA TRP A 142 -7.89 2.96 16.62
C TRP A 142 -9.30 3.41 17.06
N ARG A 143 -9.71 4.64 16.73
CA ARG A 143 -11.00 5.18 17.09
C ARG A 143 -12.16 4.37 16.51
N VAL A 144 -12.10 4.06 15.20
CA VAL A 144 -13.19 3.39 14.48
C VAL A 144 -13.23 1.87 14.70
N LEU A 145 -12.18 1.27 15.25
CA LEU A 145 -12.17 -0.14 15.62
C LEU A 145 -13.03 -0.43 16.85
N LYS A 146 -13.70 -1.57 16.87
CA LYS A 146 -14.34 -2.15 18.05
C LYS A 146 -13.32 -2.48 19.13
N PRO A 147 -13.69 -2.53 20.41
CA PRO A 147 -12.86 -3.16 21.43
C PRO A 147 -12.52 -4.60 21.01
N GLY A 148 -11.22 -4.98 21.08
CA GLY A 148 -10.71 -6.25 20.56
C GLY A 148 -10.45 -6.27 19.05
N GLY A 149 -10.84 -5.25 18.32
CA GLY A 149 -10.55 -5.10 16.89
C GLY A 149 -9.06 -4.88 16.63
N LYS A 150 -8.64 -5.13 15.40
CA LYS A 150 -7.22 -5.11 14.99
C LYS A 150 -6.95 -4.13 13.87
N VAL A 151 -5.82 -3.42 13.95
CA VAL A 151 -5.21 -2.76 12.80
C VAL A 151 -4.22 -3.70 12.16
N MET A 152 -4.22 -3.76 10.82
CA MET A 152 -3.22 -4.47 10.02
C MET A 152 -2.65 -3.50 8.99
N VAL A 153 -1.37 -3.24 9.08
CA VAL A 153 -0.66 -2.25 8.25
C VAL A 153 0.36 -2.97 7.41
N SER A 154 0.19 -2.96 6.09
CA SER A 154 1.17 -3.50 5.14
C SER A 154 1.86 -2.35 4.43
N ASP A 155 3.19 -2.25 4.55
CA ASP A 155 3.98 -1.23 3.85
C ASP A 155 5.40 -1.72 3.59
N ILE A 156 6.19 -0.92 2.87
CA ILE A 156 7.55 -1.25 2.45
C ILE A 156 8.58 -0.38 3.16
N ASP A 157 9.83 -0.83 3.11
CA ASP A 157 11.01 -0.01 3.40
C ASP A 157 11.84 0.11 2.11
N GLY A 158 11.96 1.31 1.58
CA GLY A 158 12.59 1.55 0.28
C GLY A 158 14.09 1.21 0.22
N GLU A 159 14.78 1.12 1.37
CA GLU A 159 16.17 0.64 1.43
C GLU A 159 16.25 -0.89 1.54
N MET A 160 15.17 -1.53 2.00
CA MET A 160 15.05 -2.98 2.18
C MET A 160 14.11 -3.62 1.17
N TRP A 161 13.90 -2.99 0.01
CA TRP A 161 12.93 -3.46 -0.97
C TRP A 161 13.18 -4.90 -1.47
N GLY A 162 14.44 -5.36 -1.43
CA GLY A 162 14.80 -6.70 -1.82
C GLY A 162 16.19 -6.84 -2.43
N VAL A 163 16.38 -7.89 -3.20
CA VAL A 163 17.62 -8.20 -3.92
C VAL A 163 17.32 -8.58 -5.37
N ALA A 164 18.30 -8.34 -6.26
CA ALA A 164 18.28 -8.78 -7.65
C ALA A 164 19.61 -9.48 -7.99
N GLN A 165 19.52 -10.53 -8.79
CA GLN A 165 20.65 -11.27 -9.36
C GLN A 165 20.42 -11.40 -10.89
N PRO A 166 21.33 -10.94 -11.75
CA PRO A 166 22.54 -10.13 -11.45
C PRO A 166 22.19 -8.84 -10.71
N THR A 167 23.16 -8.28 -9.96
CA THR A 167 22.92 -7.05 -9.19
C THR A 167 22.55 -5.89 -10.10
N PHE A 168 21.58 -5.08 -9.64
CA PHE A 168 21.02 -3.97 -10.39
C PHE A 168 21.20 -2.64 -9.61
N PRO A 169 22.45 -2.15 -9.44
CA PRO A 169 22.75 -0.99 -8.60
C PRO A 169 22.11 0.32 -9.10
N GLN A 170 21.89 0.45 -10.41
CA GLN A 170 21.22 1.59 -11.02
C GLN A 170 19.78 1.74 -10.50
N LEU A 171 19.06 0.62 -10.38
CA LEU A 171 17.71 0.61 -9.84
C LEU A 171 17.69 1.05 -8.37
N ARG A 172 18.62 0.55 -7.55
CA ARG A 172 18.75 0.97 -6.15
C ARG A 172 19.00 2.48 -6.03
N SER A 173 19.88 3.02 -6.86
CA SER A 173 20.15 4.47 -6.91
C SER A 173 18.89 5.27 -7.27
N LEU A 174 18.10 4.81 -8.24
CA LEU A 174 16.85 5.46 -8.64
C LEU A 174 15.80 5.41 -7.52
N TYR A 175 15.65 4.29 -6.84
CA TYR A 175 14.72 4.18 -5.69
C TYR A 175 15.10 5.11 -4.54
N SER A 176 16.39 5.27 -4.26
CA SER A 176 16.86 6.25 -3.27
C SER A 176 16.48 7.67 -3.66
N LYS A 177 16.70 8.07 -4.93
CA LYS A 177 16.32 9.39 -5.45
C LYS A 177 14.80 9.60 -5.43
N MET A 178 14.02 8.58 -5.76
CA MET A 178 12.56 8.61 -5.65
C MET A 178 12.11 8.80 -4.19
N GLY A 179 12.77 8.13 -3.24
CA GLY A 179 12.52 8.35 -1.81
C GLY A 179 12.75 9.78 -1.38
N SER A 180 13.84 10.40 -1.85
CA SER A 180 14.12 11.82 -1.58
C SER A 180 13.07 12.76 -2.18
N ALA A 181 12.62 12.48 -3.42
CA ALA A 181 11.55 13.25 -4.06
C ALA A 181 10.20 13.10 -3.33
N GLN A 182 9.88 11.92 -2.84
CA GLN A 182 8.67 11.68 -2.05
C GLN A 182 8.74 12.37 -0.69
N ALA A 183 9.92 12.37 -0.03
CA ALA A 183 10.12 13.06 1.23
C ALA A 183 9.95 14.60 1.10
N ALA A 184 10.29 15.18 -0.06
CA ALA A 184 10.02 16.59 -0.35
C ALA A 184 8.51 16.93 -0.43
N ARG A 185 7.66 15.88 -0.61
CA ARG A 185 6.18 15.95 -0.61
C ARG A 185 5.58 15.37 0.67
N HIS A 186 6.32 15.35 1.77
CA HIS A 186 5.93 14.84 3.09
C HIS A 186 5.65 13.32 3.17
N GLY A 187 6.05 12.54 2.18
CA GLY A 187 5.99 11.08 2.24
C GLY A 187 7.24 10.46 2.88
N ASP A 188 7.14 9.19 3.29
CA ASP A 188 8.26 8.45 3.92
C ASP A 188 8.36 7.02 3.36
N ARG A 189 9.24 6.82 2.38
CA ARG A 189 9.49 5.47 1.83
C ARG A 189 10.24 4.52 2.76
N LEU A 190 10.68 4.99 3.92
CA LEU A 190 11.34 4.18 4.95
C LEU A 190 10.37 3.79 6.07
N ILE A 191 9.08 3.99 5.86
CA ILE A 191 8.02 3.80 6.86
C ILE A 191 8.01 2.37 7.42
N GLY A 192 8.38 1.36 6.62
CA GLY A 192 8.37 -0.05 7.00
C GLY A 192 9.10 -0.35 8.30
N ARG A 193 10.29 0.24 8.51
CA ARG A 193 11.10 0.10 9.73
C ARG A 193 10.48 0.75 10.98
N ARG A 194 9.45 1.59 10.77
CA ARG A 194 8.78 2.36 11.84
C ARG A 194 7.43 1.80 12.23
N LEU A 195 6.86 0.87 11.43
CA LEU A 195 5.47 0.39 11.57
C LEU A 195 5.17 -0.11 12.98
N TRP A 196 6.05 -0.94 13.56
CA TRP A 196 5.86 -1.46 14.92
C TRP A 196 5.70 -0.33 15.94
N ARG A 197 6.59 0.67 15.87
CA ARG A 197 6.56 1.81 16.79
C ARG A 197 5.33 2.69 16.57
N LEU A 198 4.98 2.94 15.33
CA LEU A 198 3.78 3.73 14.99
C LEU A 198 2.50 3.08 15.52
N VAL A 199 2.38 1.75 15.40
CA VAL A 199 1.25 0.99 15.94
C VAL A 199 1.22 1.11 17.48
N ALA A 200 2.37 0.97 18.15
CA ALA A 200 2.46 1.15 19.61
C ALA A 200 2.13 2.59 20.04
N ASP A 201 2.68 3.60 19.35
CA ASP A 201 2.48 5.02 19.68
C ASP A 201 1.04 5.49 19.41
N ALA A 202 0.32 4.82 18.51
CA ALA A 202 -1.11 5.05 18.25
C ALA A 202 -2.02 4.50 19.38
N GLY A 203 -1.47 3.74 20.33
CA GLY A 203 -2.18 3.21 21.49
C GLY A 203 -2.69 1.78 21.33
N PHE A 204 -2.25 1.07 20.31
CA PHE A 204 -2.55 -0.36 20.16
C PHE A 204 -1.73 -1.20 21.13
N ASP A 205 -2.35 -2.25 21.66
CA ASP A 205 -1.69 -3.24 22.49
C ASP A 205 -1.15 -4.39 21.62
N GLN A 206 -0.15 -5.10 22.15
CA GLN A 206 0.48 -6.26 21.51
C GLN A 206 0.93 -5.98 20.07
N PRO A 207 1.73 -4.93 19.82
CA PRO A 207 2.19 -4.65 18.48
C PRO A 207 3.13 -5.76 17.99
N GLU A 208 2.86 -6.26 16.79
CA GLU A 208 3.66 -7.27 16.09
C GLU A 208 4.17 -6.71 14.77
N LEU A 209 5.33 -7.19 14.28
CA LEU A 209 5.86 -6.86 12.96
C LEU A 209 6.37 -8.12 12.29
N HIS A 210 5.85 -8.42 11.11
CA HIS A 210 6.17 -9.61 10.32
C HIS A 210 6.69 -9.20 8.94
N PRO A 211 7.96 -9.53 8.59
CA PRO A 211 8.42 -9.43 7.22
C PRO A 211 7.83 -10.55 6.37
N PHE A 212 7.57 -10.28 5.11
CA PHE A 212 7.24 -11.28 4.11
C PHE A 212 8.04 -11.04 2.84
N ALA A 213 8.25 -12.10 2.06
CA ALA A 213 9.00 -12.06 0.83
C ALA A 213 8.24 -12.75 -0.30
N TYR A 214 8.44 -12.27 -1.53
CA TYR A 214 7.96 -12.87 -2.76
C TYR A 214 9.03 -12.73 -3.85
N HIS A 215 9.13 -13.73 -4.75
CA HIS A 215 10.27 -13.81 -5.65
C HIS A 215 9.92 -14.36 -7.03
N SER A 216 10.81 -14.11 -7.99
CA SER A 216 10.60 -14.43 -9.40
C SER A 216 10.55 -15.91 -9.73
N ASP A 217 11.21 -16.80 -8.94
CA ASP A 217 11.17 -18.24 -9.20
C ASP A 217 9.80 -18.85 -8.94
N GLU A 218 8.98 -18.22 -8.05
CA GLU A 218 7.61 -18.64 -7.79
C GLU A 218 6.61 -17.96 -8.75
N LEU A 219 6.77 -16.65 -8.97
CA LEU A 219 5.78 -15.82 -9.65
C LEU A 219 6.08 -15.58 -11.14
N GLY A 220 7.28 -15.95 -11.58
CA GLY A 220 7.81 -15.62 -12.88
C GLY A 220 8.40 -14.20 -12.95
N LEU A 221 9.55 -14.05 -13.59
CA LEU A 221 10.26 -12.77 -13.68
C LEU A 221 9.41 -11.66 -14.31
N LYS A 222 8.59 -12.00 -15.30
CA LYS A 222 7.71 -11.04 -15.99
C LYS A 222 6.71 -10.35 -15.06
N ALA A 223 6.29 -11.00 -13.97
CA ALA A 223 5.38 -10.39 -13.00
C ALA A 223 5.97 -9.15 -12.30
N PHE A 224 7.29 -9.06 -12.24
CA PHE A 224 8.02 -7.96 -11.60
C PHE A 224 8.33 -6.78 -12.54
N GLU A 225 8.05 -6.91 -13.83
CA GLU A 225 8.41 -5.91 -14.85
C GLU A 225 7.90 -4.51 -14.48
N TRP A 226 6.62 -4.37 -14.15
CA TRP A 226 6.02 -3.09 -13.77
C TRP A 226 6.65 -2.46 -12.52
N GLN A 227 7.19 -3.26 -11.60
CA GLN A 227 7.84 -2.75 -10.40
C GLN A 227 9.30 -2.33 -10.65
N LEU A 228 9.95 -2.97 -11.59
CA LEU A 228 11.37 -2.76 -11.90
C LEU A 228 11.59 -1.76 -13.04
N ASP A 229 10.58 -1.48 -13.91
CA ASP A 229 10.72 -0.61 -15.07
C ASP A 229 11.12 0.82 -14.67
N PRO A 230 12.28 1.32 -15.12
CA PRO A 230 12.74 2.68 -14.83
C PRO A 230 11.80 3.78 -15.37
N ASN A 231 10.98 3.48 -16.39
CA ASN A 231 10.06 4.45 -16.97
C ASN A 231 9.02 4.97 -15.96
N ARG A 232 8.70 4.19 -14.93
CA ARG A 232 7.86 4.64 -13.81
C ARG A 232 8.44 5.85 -13.06
N LEU A 233 9.67 6.23 -13.33
CA LEU A 233 10.37 7.34 -12.66
C LEU A 233 10.48 8.59 -13.54
N LEU A 234 9.79 8.61 -14.70
CA LEU A 234 9.87 9.72 -15.65
C LEU A 234 9.42 11.06 -15.08
N THR A 235 8.39 11.13 -14.19
CA THR A 235 8.00 12.43 -13.58
C THR A 235 9.02 12.87 -12.54
N THR A 236 9.53 11.91 -11.75
CA THR A 236 10.62 12.21 -10.81
C THR A 236 11.82 12.79 -11.57
N ALA A 237 12.08 12.29 -12.78
CA ALA A 237 13.10 12.84 -13.68
C ALA A 237 12.69 14.21 -14.24
N LYS A 238 11.44 14.39 -14.70
CA LYS A 238 10.92 15.69 -15.18
C LYS A 238 10.92 16.76 -14.10
N ALA A 239 10.68 16.38 -12.83
CA ALA A 239 10.79 17.26 -11.68
C ALA A 239 12.25 17.57 -11.27
N GLY A 240 13.25 17.03 -11.97
CA GLY A 240 14.67 17.32 -11.73
C GLY A 240 15.34 16.51 -10.62
N HIS A 241 14.64 15.57 -10.00
CA HIS A 241 15.20 14.71 -8.96
C HIS A 241 16.06 13.55 -9.50
N ILE A 242 15.88 13.18 -10.76
CA ILE A 242 16.62 12.12 -11.47
C ILE A 242 17.12 12.72 -12.79
N SER A 243 18.42 12.55 -13.11
CA SER A 243 18.95 13.02 -14.39
C SER A 243 18.54 12.09 -15.53
N GLY A 244 18.48 12.63 -16.77
CA GLY A 244 18.24 11.83 -17.96
C GLY A 244 19.30 10.72 -18.17
N ASN A 245 20.55 10.99 -17.78
CA ASN A 245 21.63 10.00 -17.84
C ASN A 245 21.42 8.83 -16.85
N ASP A 246 20.95 9.14 -15.62
CA ASP A 246 20.62 8.08 -14.64
C ASP A 246 19.48 7.19 -15.15
N LEU A 247 18.46 7.80 -15.75
CA LEU A 247 17.32 7.06 -16.29
C LEU A 247 17.74 6.18 -17.50
N ALA A 248 18.56 6.73 -18.40
CA ALA A 248 19.10 5.99 -19.54
C ALA A 248 19.98 4.80 -19.08
N ALA A 249 20.88 5.02 -18.10
CA ALA A 249 21.71 3.97 -17.54
C ALA A 249 20.87 2.87 -16.86
N ALA A 250 19.80 3.24 -16.16
CA ALA A 250 18.90 2.29 -15.53
C ALA A 250 18.10 1.49 -16.58
N ARG A 251 17.71 2.12 -17.70
CA ARG A 251 17.02 1.41 -18.79
C ARG A 251 17.91 0.35 -19.42
N ILE A 252 19.17 0.68 -19.73
CA ILE A 252 20.12 -0.29 -20.24
C ILE A 252 20.31 -1.45 -19.26
N ALA A 253 20.48 -1.14 -17.97
CA ALA A 253 20.64 -2.16 -16.94
C ALA A 253 19.39 -3.03 -16.76
N PHE A 254 18.18 -2.47 -16.90
CA PHE A 254 16.92 -3.19 -16.91
C PHE A 254 16.85 -4.19 -18.09
N ASP A 255 17.18 -3.73 -19.31
CA ASP A 255 17.16 -4.58 -20.49
C ASP A 255 18.17 -5.73 -20.36
N LEU A 256 19.38 -5.45 -19.83
CA LEU A 256 20.39 -6.48 -19.58
C LEU A 256 19.97 -7.47 -18.49
N PHE A 257 19.31 -6.99 -17.43
CA PHE A 257 18.78 -7.85 -16.37
C PHE A 257 17.75 -8.83 -16.91
N TYR A 258 16.78 -8.35 -17.68
CA TYR A 258 15.73 -9.19 -18.26
C TYR A 258 16.21 -10.12 -19.38
N ALA A 259 17.35 -9.82 -20.00
CA ALA A 259 18.00 -10.69 -20.97
C ALA A 259 18.87 -11.80 -20.35
N SER A 260 19.07 -11.78 -19.03
CA SER A 260 19.89 -12.79 -18.34
C SER A 260 19.07 -14.04 -18.02
N ASP A 261 19.61 -15.22 -18.37
CA ASP A 261 19.02 -16.51 -17.98
C ASP A 261 19.08 -16.77 -16.46
N GLU A 262 19.92 -16.03 -15.74
CA GLU A 262 20.08 -16.12 -14.29
C GLU A 262 19.27 -15.03 -13.55
N ALA A 263 18.40 -14.30 -14.24
CA ALA A 263 17.66 -13.19 -13.64
C ALA A 263 16.73 -13.67 -12.52
N PHE A 264 17.02 -13.18 -11.33
CA PHE A 264 16.23 -13.43 -10.11
C PHE A 264 15.96 -12.12 -9.39
N VAL A 265 14.75 -11.96 -8.86
CA VAL A 265 14.38 -10.86 -7.96
C VAL A 265 13.57 -11.38 -6.79
N LEU A 266 13.90 -10.89 -5.60
CA LEU A 266 13.14 -11.09 -4.39
C LEU A 266 12.82 -9.70 -3.82
N MET A 267 11.55 -9.48 -3.48
CA MET A 267 11.06 -8.26 -2.82
C MET A 267 10.58 -8.56 -1.42
N LEU A 268 10.68 -7.54 -0.55
CA LEU A 268 10.27 -7.60 0.84
C LEU A 268 9.14 -6.61 1.12
N GLY A 269 8.20 -7.03 1.95
CA GLY A 269 7.20 -6.19 2.59
C GLY A 269 7.13 -6.46 4.09
N PHE A 270 6.42 -5.61 4.81
CA PHE A 270 6.24 -5.70 6.26
C PHE A 270 4.75 -5.58 6.58
N ILE A 271 4.25 -6.43 7.48
CA ILE A 271 2.93 -6.28 8.08
C ILE A 271 3.11 -6.03 9.57
N ALA A 272 2.61 -4.88 10.05
CA ALA A 272 2.42 -4.64 11.46
C ALA A 272 0.97 -4.87 11.85
N CYS A 273 0.75 -5.40 13.06
CA CYS A 273 -0.57 -5.62 13.63
C CYS A 273 -0.60 -5.10 15.06
N GLY A 274 -1.75 -4.61 15.51
CA GLY A 274 -2.00 -4.25 16.91
C GLY A 274 -3.47 -4.41 17.24
N VAL A 275 -3.76 -4.59 18.54
CA VAL A 275 -5.11 -4.83 19.06
C VAL A 275 -5.61 -3.59 19.80
N LYS A 276 -6.86 -3.18 19.59
CA LYS A 276 -7.53 -2.18 20.41
C LYS A 276 -8.05 -2.81 21.70
N CYS A 277 -7.37 -2.58 22.83
CA CYS A 277 -7.90 -3.02 24.13
C CYS A 277 -9.05 -2.16 24.64
N ALA A 278 -10.00 -2.81 25.32
CA ALA A 278 -11.20 -2.16 25.88
C ALA A 278 -10.93 -1.12 26.97
N SER A 279 -9.71 -1.13 27.57
CA SER A 279 -9.40 -0.39 28.80
C SER A 279 -8.50 0.83 28.65
N ARG A 280 -8.04 1.17 27.43
CA ARG A 280 -7.15 2.33 27.18
C ARG A 280 -7.71 3.28 26.14
N SER A 281 -7.84 4.57 26.50
CA SER A 281 -7.84 5.66 25.53
C SER A 281 -6.42 6.01 25.14
N PRO A 282 -6.12 6.37 23.87
CA PRO A 282 -4.80 6.86 23.50
C PRO A 282 -4.43 8.05 24.38
N SER A 283 -3.28 7.99 25.04
CA SER A 283 -2.76 9.12 25.80
C SER A 283 -2.50 10.27 24.83
N ARG A 284 -3.18 11.40 25.02
CA ARG A 284 -2.81 12.67 24.37
C ARG A 284 -1.44 13.07 24.90
N ARG A 285 -0.37 12.77 24.17
CA ARG A 285 0.95 13.36 24.35
C ARG A 285 1.28 14.23 23.17
#